data_02ce609282d31a9e64c005a742a0b8b1
#
_entry.id   02ce609282d31a9e64c005a742a0b8b1
#
_cell.length_a   1.000
_cell.length_b   1.000
_cell.length_c   1.000
_cell.angle_alpha   90.00
_cell.angle_beta   90.00
_cell.angle_gamma   90.00
#
_symmetry.space_group_name_H-M   'P 1'
#
loop_
_entity.id
_entity.type
_entity.pdbx_description
1 polymer ?
#
loop_
_entity_poly.entity_id
_entity_poly.type
_entity_poly.pdbx_seq_one_letter_code
_entity_poly.pdbx_strand_id
1 'polypeptide(L)'
;MERLLCLLAGYVCGGFLTAELVARHCTGKSATYLGTGNPGMANLAHELGKGWGAVVLAGDIAKTALAWLLCRALFPGLGALAGLWSGLGAVLGHNFPAWRRFRGGKGVTVTCAALILSSPLWGTLACLIGLAVTLLSGWLPLGAVVIPALFVPPAFAFHGREAGLLTLILALVMLSRHIRGLGRILRGEEARKFRRR
;
A
#
# COMPACT_ATOMS: atom_id res chain seq x y z
N MET A 1 10.97 16.77 -15.11
CA MET A 1 9.80 16.26 -15.87
C MET A 1 9.59 14.78 -15.64
N GLU A 2 10.58 13.92 -15.84
CA GLU A 2 10.50 12.45 -15.72
C GLU A 2 9.93 11.97 -14.36
N ARG A 3 10.35 12.57 -13.25
CA ARG A 3 9.84 12.27 -11.89
C ARG A 3 8.32 12.47 -11.78
N LEU A 4 7.83 13.57 -12.33
CA LEU A 4 6.40 13.86 -12.36
C LEU A 4 5.63 12.85 -13.22
N LEU A 5 6.19 12.48 -14.37
CA LEU A 5 5.59 11.45 -15.24
C LEU A 5 5.52 10.09 -14.53
N CYS A 6 6.58 9.69 -13.81
CA CYS A 6 6.56 8.47 -12.98
C CYS A 6 5.49 8.54 -11.88
N LEU A 7 5.37 9.68 -11.20
CA LEU A 7 4.35 9.87 -10.17
C LEU A 7 2.93 9.76 -10.76
N LEU A 8 2.68 10.40 -11.91
CA LEU A 8 1.38 10.37 -12.58
C LEU A 8 1.04 8.99 -13.12
N ALA A 9 1.99 8.30 -13.76
CA ALA A 9 1.81 6.92 -14.21
C ALA A 9 1.48 5.98 -13.04
N GLY A 10 2.24 6.11 -11.95
CA GLY A 10 1.95 5.40 -10.70
C GLY A 10 0.55 5.70 -10.18
N TYR A 11 0.15 6.97 -10.14
CA TYR A 11 -1.16 7.39 -9.65
C TYR A 11 -2.31 6.80 -10.48
N VAL A 12 -2.19 6.80 -11.79
CA VAL A 12 -3.19 6.22 -12.69
C VAL A 12 -3.31 4.71 -12.47
N CYS A 13 -2.18 3.98 -12.48
CA CYS A 13 -2.19 2.54 -12.23
C CYS A 13 -2.71 2.22 -10.82
N GLY A 14 -2.22 2.92 -9.80
CA GLY A 14 -2.62 2.73 -8.41
C GLY A 14 -4.08 2.94 -8.16
N GLY A 15 -4.67 3.91 -8.84
CA GLY A 15 -6.07 4.22 -8.74
C GLY A 15 -7.02 3.14 -9.26
N PHE A 16 -6.55 2.21 -10.05
CA PHE A 16 -7.32 1.02 -10.39
C PHE A 16 -7.53 0.15 -9.14
N LEU A 17 -8.76 0.17 -8.60
CA LEU A 17 -9.09 -0.55 -7.37
C LEU A 17 -9.63 -1.94 -7.67
N THR A 18 -8.79 -2.97 -7.63
CA THR A 18 -9.18 -4.38 -7.83
C THR A 18 -10.30 -4.79 -6.88
N ALA A 19 -10.25 -4.32 -5.63
CA ALA A 19 -11.29 -4.58 -4.63
C ALA A 19 -12.68 -4.07 -5.05
N GLU A 20 -12.75 -2.95 -5.76
CA GLU A 20 -14.02 -2.41 -6.27
C GLU A 20 -14.61 -3.27 -7.38
N LEU A 21 -13.76 -3.76 -8.30
CA LEU A 21 -14.20 -4.67 -9.35
C LEU A 21 -14.71 -5.98 -8.78
N VAL A 22 -13.95 -6.58 -7.86
CA VAL A 22 -14.34 -7.82 -7.17
C VAL A 22 -15.66 -7.64 -6.42
N ALA A 23 -15.81 -6.56 -5.65
CA ALA A 23 -17.04 -6.30 -4.91
C ALA A 23 -18.25 -6.18 -5.84
N ARG A 24 -18.14 -5.40 -6.93
CA ARG A 24 -19.22 -5.24 -7.92
C ARG A 24 -19.52 -6.53 -8.65
N HIS A 25 -18.52 -7.29 -9.03
CA HIS A 25 -18.70 -8.59 -9.70
C HIS A 25 -19.44 -9.59 -8.79
N CYS A 26 -19.06 -9.70 -7.53
CA CYS A 26 -19.63 -10.69 -6.62
C CYS A 26 -21.00 -10.29 -6.03
N THR A 27 -21.23 -8.97 -5.83
CA THR A 27 -22.39 -8.51 -5.03
C THR A 27 -23.24 -7.44 -5.70
N GLY A 28 -22.83 -6.92 -6.86
CA GLY A 28 -23.45 -5.76 -7.49
C GLY A 28 -23.22 -4.44 -6.74
N LYS A 29 -22.57 -4.46 -5.56
CA LYS A 29 -22.38 -3.28 -4.69
C LYS A 29 -20.92 -2.81 -4.72
N SER A 30 -20.71 -1.52 -4.40
CA SER A 30 -19.36 -1.00 -4.20
C SER A 30 -18.73 -1.60 -2.92
N ALA A 31 -17.39 -1.79 -2.95
CA ALA A 31 -16.62 -2.26 -1.80
C ALA A 31 -16.79 -1.39 -0.55
N THR A 32 -17.21 -0.14 -0.70
CA THR A 32 -17.50 0.77 0.44
C THR A 32 -18.75 0.38 1.22
N TYR A 33 -19.62 -0.45 0.66
CA TYR A 33 -20.80 -0.98 1.35
C TYR A 33 -20.59 -2.37 1.95
N LEU A 34 -19.38 -2.91 1.87
CA LEU A 34 -19.04 -4.24 2.42
C LEU A 34 -18.15 -4.09 3.65
N GLY A 35 -18.50 -4.79 4.71
CA GLY A 35 -17.73 -4.89 5.96
C GLY A 35 -17.26 -3.54 6.50
N THR A 36 -15.95 -3.34 6.56
CA THR A 36 -15.35 -2.09 7.05
C THR A 36 -15.44 -0.90 6.08
N GLY A 37 -15.96 -1.11 4.87
CA GLY A 37 -15.98 -0.11 3.80
C GLY A 37 -14.62 0.18 3.16
N ASN A 38 -13.56 -0.52 3.58
CA ASN A 38 -12.22 -0.32 3.02
C ASN A 38 -12.04 -1.17 1.75
N PRO A 39 -11.80 -0.59 0.55
CA PRO A 39 -11.56 -1.35 -0.67
C PRO A 39 -10.15 -1.93 -0.71
N GLY A 40 -9.92 -3.01 0.03
CA GLY A 40 -8.64 -3.69 0.12
C GLY A 40 -8.78 -5.18 0.47
N MET A 41 -7.68 -5.91 0.31
CA MET A 41 -7.61 -7.38 0.43
C MET A 41 -8.24 -7.89 1.72
N ALA A 42 -7.87 -7.34 2.87
CA ALA A 42 -8.30 -7.88 4.17
C ALA A 42 -9.82 -7.75 4.39
N ASN A 43 -10.44 -6.67 3.89
CA ASN A 43 -11.90 -6.50 3.95
C ASN A 43 -12.60 -7.50 3.02
N LEU A 44 -12.16 -7.58 1.77
CA LEU A 44 -12.79 -8.48 0.78
C LEU A 44 -12.56 -9.97 1.13
N ALA A 45 -11.41 -10.32 1.71
CA ALA A 45 -11.16 -11.67 2.22
C ALA A 45 -12.12 -12.04 3.37
N HIS A 46 -12.47 -11.08 4.22
CA HIS A 46 -13.42 -11.28 5.32
C HIS A 46 -14.85 -11.44 4.80
N GLU A 47 -15.28 -10.57 3.87
CA GLU A 47 -16.67 -10.52 3.40
C GLU A 47 -17.00 -11.55 2.31
N LEU A 48 -16.05 -11.83 1.39
CA LEU A 48 -16.27 -12.66 0.20
C LEU A 48 -15.45 -13.96 0.19
N GLY A 49 -14.62 -14.15 1.21
CA GLY A 49 -13.75 -15.30 1.34
C GLY A 49 -12.32 -15.08 0.85
N LYS A 50 -11.42 -15.96 1.30
CA LYS A 50 -9.96 -15.85 1.10
C LYS A 50 -9.55 -15.83 -0.38
N GLY A 51 -10.27 -16.56 -1.25
CA GLY A 51 -10.01 -16.59 -2.70
C GLY A 51 -10.13 -15.20 -3.33
N TRP A 52 -11.22 -14.48 -3.05
CA TRP A 52 -11.41 -13.13 -3.53
C TRP A 52 -10.44 -12.12 -2.90
N GLY A 53 -10.07 -12.33 -1.64
CA GLY A 53 -8.97 -11.59 -1.02
C GLY A 53 -7.65 -11.77 -1.77
N ALA A 54 -7.32 -12.98 -2.19
CA ALA A 54 -6.12 -13.27 -2.98
C ALA A 54 -6.15 -12.60 -4.37
N VAL A 55 -7.31 -12.57 -5.03
CA VAL A 55 -7.48 -11.82 -6.31
C VAL A 55 -7.20 -10.33 -6.10
N VAL A 56 -7.72 -9.73 -5.03
CA VAL A 56 -7.44 -8.31 -4.70
C VAL A 56 -5.96 -8.10 -4.42
N LEU A 57 -5.34 -8.99 -3.66
CA LEU A 57 -3.89 -8.94 -3.37
C LEU A 57 -3.07 -8.98 -4.65
N ALA A 58 -3.35 -9.94 -5.53
CA ALA A 58 -2.65 -10.12 -6.79
C ALA A 58 -2.82 -8.88 -7.71
N GLY A 59 -4.04 -8.34 -7.82
CA GLY A 59 -4.31 -7.14 -8.61
C GLY A 59 -3.61 -5.89 -8.07
N ASP A 60 -3.55 -5.72 -6.75
CA ASP A 60 -2.84 -4.59 -6.14
C ASP A 60 -1.31 -4.70 -6.33
N ILE A 61 -0.74 -5.92 -6.29
CA ILE A 61 0.67 -6.17 -6.63
C ILE A 61 0.90 -5.91 -8.13
N ALA A 62 0.06 -6.48 -9.00
CA ALA A 62 0.22 -6.40 -10.45
C ALA A 62 0.19 -4.95 -10.96
N LYS A 63 -0.78 -4.11 -10.51
CA LYS A 63 -0.84 -2.71 -10.90
C LYS A 63 0.38 -1.90 -10.44
N THR A 64 0.92 -2.24 -9.25
CA THR A 64 2.12 -1.58 -8.72
C THR A 64 3.35 -1.99 -9.50
N ALA A 65 3.48 -3.29 -9.81
CA ALA A 65 4.56 -3.82 -10.64
C ALA A 65 4.51 -3.23 -12.06
N LEU A 66 3.32 -3.11 -12.65
CA LEU A 66 3.14 -2.48 -13.97
C LEU A 66 3.64 -1.04 -13.98
N ALA A 67 3.24 -0.23 -12.99
CA ALA A 67 3.71 1.15 -12.89
C ALA A 67 5.24 1.24 -12.71
N TRP A 68 5.79 0.37 -11.87
CA TRP A 68 7.22 0.28 -11.61
C TRP A 68 7.99 -0.11 -12.87
N LEU A 69 7.59 -1.17 -13.57
CA LEU A 69 8.22 -1.66 -14.80
C LEU A 69 8.16 -0.59 -15.89
N LEU A 70 7.00 0.01 -16.11
CA LEU A 70 6.79 1.05 -17.12
C LEU A 70 7.74 2.23 -16.89
N CYS A 71 7.81 2.75 -15.69
CA CYS A 71 8.65 3.90 -15.38
C CYS A 71 10.15 3.57 -15.45
N ARG A 72 10.55 2.35 -15.04
CA ARG A 72 11.92 1.88 -15.17
C ARG A 72 12.36 1.71 -16.64
N ALA A 73 11.45 1.26 -17.49
CA ALA A 73 11.70 1.10 -18.93
C ALA A 73 11.76 2.46 -19.66
N LEU A 74 10.85 3.37 -19.34
CA LEU A 74 10.77 4.69 -20.01
C LEU A 74 11.84 5.68 -19.53
N PHE A 75 12.28 5.58 -18.27
CA PHE A 75 13.22 6.50 -17.65
C PHE A 75 14.40 5.79 -16.98
N PRO A 76 15.21 5.04 -17.75
CA PRO A 76 16.33 4.25 -17.20
C PRO A 76 17.37 5.12 -16.48
N GLY A 77 17.54 6.39 -16.90
CA GLY A 77 18.44 7.35 -16.27
C GLY A 77 18.11 7.70 -14.81
N LEU A 78 16.85 7.53 -14.39
CA LEU A 78 16.45 7.71 -12.98
C LEU A 78 16.85 6.52 -12.08
N GLY A 79 17.24 5.39 -12.63
CA GLY A 79 17.60 4.21 -11.85
C GLY A 79 16.46 3.81 -10.87
N ALA A 80 16.81 3.55 -9.62
CA ALA A 80 15.85 3.16 -8.58
C ALA A 80 14.79 4.25 -8.27
N LEU A 81 15.08 5.53 -8.55
CA LEU A 81 14.16 6.64 -8.30
C LEU A 81 12.91 6.56 -9.19
N ALA A 82 13.00 6.04 -10.41
CA ALA A 82 11.82 5.83 -11.26
C ALA A 82 10.78 4.93 -10.57
N GLY A 83 11.26 3.86 -9.92
CA GLY A 83 10.43 2.94 -9.16
C GLY A 83 9.84 3.55 -7.89
N LEU A 84 10.62 4.36 -7.16
CA LEU A 84 10.14 5.02 -5.94
C LEU A 84 9.11 6.11 -6.25
N TRP A 85 9.30 6.90 -7.30
CA TRP A 85 8.32 7.90 -7.74
C TRP A 85 7.02 7.24 -8.21
N SER A 86 7.12 6.19 -9.03
CA SER A 86 5.92 5.45 -9.48
C SER A 86 5.23 4.71 -8.32
N GLY A 87 6.00 4.16 -7.37
CA GLY A 87 5.49 3.52 -6.17
C GLY A 87 4.71 4.50 -5.28
N LEU A 88 5.26 5.70 -5.02
CA LEU A 88 4.56 6.76 -4.31
C LEU A 88 3.27 7.14 -5.05
N GLY A 89 3.34 7.32 -6.37
CA GLY A 89 2.17 7.57 -7.21
C GLY A 89 1.12 6.48 -7.06
N ALA A 90 1.53 5.20 -7.11
CA ALA A 90 0.61 4.07 -6.98
C ALA A 90 -0.08 4.03 -5.61
N VAL A 91 0.63 4.35 -4.53
CA VAL A 91 0.05 4.46 -3.18
C VAL A 91 -0.94 5.62 -3.11
N LEU A 92 -0.59 6.78 -3.65
CA LEU A 92 -1.49 7.94 -3.68
C LEU A 92 -2.75 7.64 -4.50
N GLY A 93 -2.60 7.03 -5.68
CA GLY A 93 -3.73 6.64 -6.53
C GLY A 93 -4.65 5.60 -5.86
N HIS A 94 -4.07 4.62 -5.16
CA HIS A 94 -4.84 3.61 -4.42
C HIS A 94 -5.57 4.21 -3.22
N ASN A 95 -4.94 5.13 -2.49
CA ASN A 95 -5.51 5.72 -1.28
C ASN A 95 -6.51 6.84 -1.58
N PHE A 96 -6.26 7.60 -2.64
CA PHE A 96 -6.99 8.82 -3.00
C PHE A 96 -7.33 8.88 -4.50
N PRO A 97 -8.03 7.88 -5.07
CA PRO A 97 -8.38 7.88 -6.49
C PRO A 97 -9.35 9.01 -6.82
N ALA A 98 -8.99 9.89 -7.77
CA ALA A 98 -9.77 11.08 -8.12
C ALA A 98 -11.20 10.74 -8.57
N TRP A 99 -11.38 9.69 -9.41
CA TRP A 99 -12.69 9.25 -9.89
C TRP A 99 -13.60 8.65 -8.82
N ARG A 100 -13.08 8.42 -7.61
CA ARG A 100 -13.87 8.00 -6.44
C ARG A 100 -13.98 9.07 -5.38
N ARG A 101 -13.88 10.34 -5.77
CA ARG A 101 -13.90 11.48 -4.85
C ARG A 101 -12.85 11.31 -3.74
N PHE A 102 -11.66 10.82 -4.10
CA PHE A 102 -10.52 10.56 -3.21
C PHE A 102 -10.78 9.55 -2.07
N ARG A 103 -11.76 8.64 -2.26
CA ARG A 103 -12.12 7.58 -1.30
C ARG A 103 -11.61 6.22 -1.79
N GLY A 104 -10.38 5.88 -1.40
CA GLY A 104 -9.71 4.64 -1.74
C GLY A 104 -9.38 3.77 -0.54
N GLY A 105 -8.44 2.85 -0.74
CA GLY A 105 -7.93 1.92 0.27
C GLY A 105 -6.96 2.54 1.26
N LYS A 106 -6.21 1.68 1.96
CA LYS A 106 -5.16 2.09 2.91
C LYS A 106 -3.74 1.89 2.37
N GLY A 107 -3.58 1.21 1.25
CA GLY A 107 -2.34 1.14 0.50
C GLY A 107 -1.26 0.20 1.04
N VAL A 108 -1.53 -0.66 2.01
CA VAL A 108 -0.51 -1.54 2.62
C VAL A 108 0.14 -2.45 1.57
N THR A 109 -0.65 -3.20 0.80
CA THR A 109 -0.16 -4.09 -0.27
C THR A 109 0.63 -3.34 -1.32
N VAL A 110 0.11 -2.19 -1.78
CA VAL A 110 0.75 -1.34 -2.80
C VAL A 110 2.09 -0.81 -2.29
N THR A 111 2.15 -0.38 -1.01
CA THR A 111 3.39 0.06 -0.36
C THR A 111 4.40 -1.10 -0.28
N CYS A 112 4.00 -2.27 0.21
CA CYS A 112 4.89 -3.44 0.27
C CYS A 112 5.46 -3.77 -1.11
N ALA A 113 4.61 -3.85 -2.14
CA ALA A 113 5.05 -4.13 -3.50
C ALA A 113 6.03 -3.06 -4.01
N ALA A 114 5.74 -1.77 -3.81
CA ALA A 114 6.61 -0.68 -4.24
C ALA A 114 7.99 -0.72 -3.56
N LEU A 115 8.05 -0.99 -2.25
CA LEU A 115 9.30 -1.05 -1.50
C LEU A 115 10.14 -2.27 -1.89
N ILE A 116 9.51 -3.45 -2.02
CA ILE A 116 10.20 -4.69 -2.42
C ILE A 116 10.76 -4.56 -3.84
N LEU A 117 9.98 -4.04 -4.80
CA LEU A 117 10.44 -3.84 -6.17
C LEU A 117 11.57 -2.81 -6.28
N SER A 118 11.56 -1.78 -5.45
CA SER A 118 12.57 -0.72 -5.47
C SER A 118 13.87 -1.12 -4.75
N SER A 119 13.77 -1.92 -3.71
CA SER A 119 14.91 -2.42 -2.93
C SER A 119 14.57 -3.79 -2.33
N PRO A 120 14.83 -4.90 -3.05
CA PRO A 120 14.36 -6.23 -2.67
C PRO A 120 14.75 -6.65 -1.26
N LEU A 121 16.00 -6.43 -0.86
CA LEU A 121 16.48 -6.80 0.47
C LEU A 121 15.78 -5.98 1.56
N TRP A 122 15.91 -4.66 1.52
CA TRP A 122 15.41 -3.79 2.58
C TRP A 122 13.88 -3.72 2.58
N GLY A 123 13.25 -3.74 1.40
CA GLY A 123 11.79 -3.80 1.27
C GLY A 123 11.21 -5.08 1.85
N THR A 124 11.82 -6.24 1.56
CA THR A 124 11.39 -7.51 2.13
C THR A 124 11.57 -7.56 3.65
N LEU A 125 12.73 -7.11 4.16
CA LEU A 125 12.97 -7.06 5.61
C LEU A 125 11.95 -6.17 6.32
N ALA A 126 11.69 -4.98 5.80
CA ALA A 126 10.69 -4.07 6.37
C ALA A 126 9.28 -4.70 6.37
N CYS A 127 8.89 -5.37 5.29
CA CYS A 127 7.60 -6.06 5.19
C CYS A 127 7.50 -7.25 6.16
N LEU A 128 8.55 -8.05 6.30
CA LEU A 128 8.58 -9.18 7.23
C LEU A 128 8.49 -8.71 8.69
N ILE A 129 9.21 -7.64 9.05
CA ILE A 129 9.14 -7.07 10.40
C ILE A 129 7.74 -6.49 10.66
N GLY A 130 7.16 -5.74 9.71
CA GLY A 130 5.80 -5.22 9.86
C GLY A 130 4.74 -6.32 9.94
N LEU A 131 4.93 -7.43 9.21
CA LEU A 131 4.09 -8.63 9.33
C LEU A 131 4.24 -9.25 10.72
N ALA A 132 5.46 -9.43 11.21
CA ALA A 132 5.73 -9.95 12.55
C ALA A 132 5.09 -9.08 13.63
N VAL A 133 5.22 -7.75 13.54
CA VAL A 133 4.54 -6.80 14.43
C VAL A 133 3.01 -6.99 14.37
N THR A 134 2.44 -7.16 13.18
CA THR A 134 1.00 -7.40 13.02
C THR A 134 0.56 -8.70 13.69
N LEU A 135 1.31 -9.80 13.47
CA LEU A 135 0.97 -11.11 14.00
C LEU A 135 1.12 -11.17 15.53
N LEU A 136 2.20 -10.60 16.07
CA LEU A 136 2.50 -10.59 17.51
C LEU A 136 1.55 -9.68 18.29
N SER A 137 1.26 -8.48 17.78
CA SER A 137 0.35 -7.53 18.42
C SER A 137 -1.13 -7.84 18.19
N GLY A 138 -1.46 -8.46 17.07
CA GLY A 138 -2.81 -8.63 16.56
C GLY A 138 -3.37 -7.37 15.87
N TRP A 139 -2.59 -6.29 15.76
CA TRP A 139 -3.04 -5.00 15.23
C TRP A 139 -2.44 -4.69 13.85
N LEU A 140 -3.25 -4.85 12.82
CA LEU A 140 -2.88 -4.52 11.45
C LEU A 140 -2.45 -3.05 11.26
N PRO A 141 -3.09 -2.04 11.87
CA PRO A 141 -2.65 -0.66 11.74
C PRO A 141 -1.22 -0.40 12.20
N LEU A 142 -0.78 -1.09 13.26
CA LEU A 142 0.57 -0.94 13.81
C LEU A 142 1.62 -1.46 12.84
N GLY A 143 1.47 -2.70 12.36
CA GLY A 143 2.41 -3.28 11.41
C GLY A 143 2.46 -2.51 10.08
N ALA A 144 1.31 -2.02 9.61
CA ALA A 144 1.22 -1.25 8.38
C ALA A 144 2.07 0.03 8.41
N VAL A 145 2.11 0.74 9.53
CA VAL A 145 2.90 1.98 9.68
C VAL A 145 4.39 1.67 9.88
N VAL A 146 4.70 0.57 10.56
CA VAL A 146 6.08 0.13 10.80
C VAL A 146 6.81 -0.17 9.49
N ILE A 147 6.15 -0.76 8.48
CA ILE A 147 6.76 -1.13 7.19
C ILE A 147 7.49 0.06 6.54
N PRO A 148 6.82 1.13 6.11
CA PRO A 148 7.53 2.23 5.46
C PRO A 148 8.44 2.99 6.40
N ALA A 149 8.15 3.07 7.70
CA ALA A 149 9.01 3.73 8.67
C ALA A 149 10.38 3.06 8.80
N LEU A 150 10.42 1.72 8.80
CA LEU A 150 11.68 0.95 8.82
C LEU A 150 12.46 1.06 7.51
N PHE A 151 11.80 1.35 6.39
CA PHE A 151 12.47 1.51 5.12
C PHE A 151 13.13 2.90 4.94
N VAL A 152 12.72 3.92 5.70
CA VAL A 152 13.28 5.29 5.59
C VAL A 152 14.80 5.33 5.80
N PRO A 153 15.38 4.78 6.90
CA PRO A 153 16.82 4.83 7.10
C PRO A 153 17.65 4.18 5.98
N PRO A 154 17.36 2.94 5.54
CA PRO A 154 18.09 2.34 4.41
C PRO A 154 17.87 3.10 3.09
N ALA A 155 16.72 3.73 2.88
CA ALA A 155 16.50 4.55 1.70
C ALA A 155 17.46 5.75 1.66
N PHE A 156 17.66 6.45 2.78
CA PHE A 156 18.67 7.50 2.89
C PHE A 156 20.10 6.98 2.72
N ALA A 157 20.42 5.87 3.35
CA ALA A 157 21.78 5.33 3.40
C ALA A 157 22.25 4.74 2.07
N PHE A 158 21.37 4.01 1.36
CA PHE A 158 21.77 3.22 0.18
C PHE A 158 21.21 3.76 -1.15
N HIS A 159 20.18 4.60 -1.12
CA HIS A 159 19.54 5.15 -2.33
C HIS A 159 19.59 6.68 -2.39
N GLY A 160 20.16 7.33 -1.38
CA GLY A 160 20.41 8.76 -1.34
C GLY A 160 19.22 9.60 -0.83
N ARG A 161 19.47 10.93 -0.74
CA ARG A 161 18.56 11.87 -0.08
C ARG A 161 17.16 11.89 -0.72
N GLU A 162 17.08 11.87 -2.04
CA GLU A 162 15.78 11.91 -2.75
C GLU A 162 14.93 10.68 -2.42
N ALA A 163 15.53 9.49 -2.44
CA ALA A 163 14.86 8.23 -2.08
C ALA A 163 14.38 8.25 -0.62
N GLY A 164 15.22 8.73 0.30
CA GLY A 164 14.86 8.89 1.70
C GLY A 164 13.65 9.81 1.91
N LEU A 165 13.62 10.97 1.21
CA LEU A 165 12.50 11.90 1.29
C LEU A 165 11.22 11.32 0.70
N LEU A 166 11.29 10.61 -0.43
CA LEU A 166 10.12 9.93 -1.02
C LEU A 166 9.54 8.87 -0.08
N THR A 167 10.39 8.08 0.54
CA THR A 167 9.95 7.04 1.49
C THR A 167 9.43 7.63 2.80
N LEU A 168 9.96 8.77 3.24
CA LEU A 168 9.40 9.53 4.36
C LEU A 168 7.98 10.03 4.05
N ILE A 169 7.77 10.61 2.86
CA ILE A 169 6.43 11.01 2.41
C ILE A 169 5.49 9.80 2.39
N LEU A 170 5.96 8.67 1.87
CA LEU A 170 5.19 7.42 1.83
C LEU A 170 4.83 6.93 3.24
N ALA A 171 5.74 7.03 4.20
CA ALA A 171 5.49 6.70 5.61
C ALA A 171 4.45 7.62 6.24
N LEU A 172 4.50 8.93 5.94
CA LEU A 172 3.50 9.91 6.40
C LEU A 172 2.12 9.65 5.78
N VAL A 173 2.06 9.30 4.50
CA VAL A 173 0.81 8.89 3.83
C VAL A 173 0.24 7.64 4.51
N MET A 174 1.07 6.64 4.79
CA MET A 174 0.64 5.42 5.48
C MET A 174 0.13 5.73 6.89
N LEU A 175 0.85 6.56 7.64
CA LEU A 175 0.43 7.01 8.97
C LEU A 175 -0.95 7.69 8.91
N SER A 176 -1.16 8.60 7.97
CA SER A 176 -2.44 9.31 7.80
C SER A 176 -3.63 8.37 7.59
N ARG A 177 -3.40 7.27 6.83
CA ARG A 177 -4.46 6.27 6.55
C ARG A 177 -4.74 5.33 7.73
N HIS A 178 -3.82 5.25 8.69
CA HIS A 178 -3.92 4.36 9.85
C HIS A 178 -4.08 5.09 11.20
N ILE A 179 -4.02 6.43 11.21
CA ILE A 179 -4.05 7.23 12.44
C ILE A 179 -5.27 6.94 13.32
N ARG A 180 -6.45 6.74 12.71
CA ARG A 180 -7.67 6.37 13.45
C ARG A 180 -7.56 5.00 14.11
N GLY A 181 -6.93 4.02 13.43
CA GLY A 181 -6.67 2.68 13.97
C GLY A 181 -5.67 2.73 15.12
N LEU A 182 -4.60 3.51 14.97
CA LEU A 182 -3.62 3.73 16.05
C LEU A 182 -4.26 4.41 17.27
N GLY A 183 -5.12 5.42 17.04
CA GLY A 183 -5.88 6.06 18.11
C GLY A 183 -6.80 5.07 18.86
N ARG A 184 -7.45 4.13 18.16
CA ARG A 184 -8.25 3.07 18.82
C ARG A 184 -7.37 2.09 19.59
N ILE A 185 -6.16 1.79 19.13
CA ILE A 185 -5.20 0.96 19.87
C ILE A 185 -4.87 1.62 21.22
N LEU A 186 -4.55 2.92 21.21
CA LEU A 186 -4.22 3.67 22.42
C LEU A 186 -5.39 3.72 23.42
N ARG A 187 -6.64 3.70 22.95
CA ARG A 187 -7.84 3.65 23.79
C ARG A 187 -8.29 2.23 24.16
N GLY A 188 -7.55 1.19 23.72
CA GLY A 188 -7.93 -0.20 23.94
C GLY A 188 -9.16 -0.70 23.15
N GLU A 189 -9.60 0.06 22.14
CA GLU A 189 -10.81 -0.19 21.34
C GLU A 189 -10.54 -0.98 20.04
N GLU A 190 -9.27 -1.12 19.59
CA GLU A 190 -8.95 -1.81 18.36
C GLU A 190 -8.98 -3.33 18.54
N ALA A 191 -9.82 -4.00 17.76
CA ALA A 191 -9.95 -5.45 17.80
C ALA A 191 -8.64 -6.15 17.35
N ARG A 192 -8.18 -7.13 18.13
CA ARG A 192 -7.04 -7.99 17.76
C ARG A 192 -7.49 -9.05 16.78
N LYS A 193 -6.92 -9.08 15.56
CA LYS A 193 -7.38 -9.96 14.46
C LYS A 193 -6.92 -11.41 14.57
N PHE A 194 -5.85 -11.71 15.31
CA PHE A 194 -5.20 -13.03 15.30
C PHE A 194 -5.15 -13.70 16.68
N ARG A 195 -5.66 -13.10 17.72
CA ARG A 195 -5.77 -13.75 19.03
C ARG A 195 -7.07 -14.55 19.06
N ARG A 196 -6.99 -15.88 19.13
CA ARG A 196 -8.13 -16.72 19.54
C ARG A 196 -8.60 -16.22 20.92
N ARG A 197 -9.87 -15.98 21.05
CA ARG A 197 -10.53 -15.80 22.36
C ARG A 197 -10.38 -17.07 23.17
#